data_d4d9dd62d450a723b887820e83307409
#
_entry.id   d4d9dd62d450a723b887820e83307409
#
_cell.length_a   1.000
_cell.length_b   1.000
_cell.length_c   1.000
_cell.angle_alpha   90.00
_cell.angle_beta   90.00
_cell.angle_gamma   90.00
#
_symmetry.space_group_name_H-M   'P 1'
#
loop_
_entity.id
_entity.type
_entity.pdbx_description
1 polymer ?
#
loop_
_entity_poly.entity_id
_entity_poly.type
_entity_poly.pdbx_seq_one_letter_code
_entity_poly.pdbx_strand_id
1 'polypeptide(L)'
;VTEAMEAEFDTVAEWTAQVAADLGPQYHVPAGCRGSGSPAALEWLIEQLELEQGDRLLDSGAGVGGPAAYATNSRSVRPVLVEPELGACRAARKLFGYPVLCADGAALPLADESFDVAWSLGVLCTTPDQLGLLTELRRTVRSGGRIGVLAFVAHHEEARKRLEGNHFPTPDGLARLVSEAGLRVQDWIGTSELPAIPEDWTRRADAVEKALGDRYGHTQTWRIAERQSSTIGELLGDGTLTGELLVLRHG
;
A
#
# COMPACT_ATOMS: atom_id res chain seq x y z
N VAL A 1 10.56 -5.20 13.42
CA VAL A 1 10.51 -5.59 11.99
C VAL A 1 11.14 -6.96 11.86
N THR A 2 10.54 -7.91 11.11
CA THR A 2 11.13 -9.22 10.85
C THR A 2 12.13 -9.12 9.69
N GLU A 3 13.07 -10.10 9.60
CA GLU A 3 14.04 -10.19 8.49
C GLU A 3 13.32 -10.18 7.11
N ALA A 4 12.14 -10.80 7.02
CA ALA A 4 11.37 -10.86 5.79
C ALA A 4 10.79 -9.49 5.40
N MET A 5 10.31 -8.72 6.37
CA MET A 5 9.79 -7.36 6.13
C MET A 5 10.91 -6.38 5.76
N GLU A 6 12.06 -6.46 6.45
CA GLU A 6 13.24 -5.65 6.09
C GLU A 6 13.73 -5.99 4.67
N ALA A 7 13.80 -7.28 4.33
CA ALA A 7 14.18 -7.72 2.99
C ALA A 7 13.26 -7.15 1.91
N GLU A 8 11.95 -7.26 2.11
CA GLU A 8 10.92 -6.84 1.15
C GLU A 8 10.82 -5.32 1.03
N PHE A 9 10.64 -4.63 2.16
CA PHE A 9 10.25 -3.22 2.16
C PHE A 9 11.42 -2.25 2.19
N ASP A 10 12.62 -2.67 2.56
CA ASP A 10 13.82 -1.84 2.48
C ASP A 10 14.67 -2.19 1.25
N THR A 11 15.29 -3.37 1.26
CA THR A 11 16.28 -3.73 0.23
C THR A 11 15.66 -3.98 -1.15
N VAL A 12 14.59 -4.77 -1.23
CA VAL A 12 13.95 -5.08 -2.52
C VAL A 12 13.26 -3.84 -3.09
N ALA A 13 12.77 -2.92 -2.26
CA ALA A 13 12.24 -1.64 -2.71
C ALA A 13 13.30 -0.80 -3.47
N GLU A 14 14.54 -0.72 -2.97
CA GLU A 14 15.64 -0.04 -3.69
C GLU A 14 15.99 -0.72 -5.01
N TRP A 15 16.05 -2.06 -5.01
CA TRP A 15 16.30 -2.83 -6.23
C TRP A 15 15.19 -2.64 -7.26
N THR A 16 13.94 -2.61 -6.80
CA THR A 16 12.76 -2.33 -7.64
C THR A 16 12.89 -0.98 -8.33
N ALA A 17 13.26 0.06 -7.59
CA ALA A 17 13.47 1.39 -8.17
C ALA A 17 14.63 1.42 -9.17
N GLN A 18 15.72 0.69 -8.90
CA GLN A 18 16.83 0.61 -9.83
C GLN A 18 16.41 -0.08 -11.12
N VAL A 19 15.78 -1.25 -11.01
CA VAL A 19 15.32 -2.04 -12.17
C VAL A 19 14.29 -1.27 -12.99
N ALA A 20 13.30 -0.66 -12.33
CA ALA A 20 12.28 0.13 -13.03
C ALA A 20 12.88 1.33 -13.78
N ALA A 21 13.86 2.02 -13.18
CA ALA A 21 14.57 3.12 -13.83
C ALA A 21 15.34 2.65 -15.08
N ASP A 22 15.99 1.48 -15.01
CA ASP A 22 16.73 0.92 -16.14
C ASP A 22 15.82 0.45 -17.28
N LEU A 23 14.63 -0.07 -16.95
CA LEU A 23 13.62 -0.50 -17.93
C LEU A 23 12.90 0.68 -18.60
N GLY A 24 12.78 1.82 -17.91
CA GLY A 24 12.19 3.05 -18.43
C GLY A 24 10.91 3.50 -17.75
N PRO A 25 10.45 4.74 -18.04
CA PRO A 25 9.38 5.40 -17.29
C PRO A 25 8.04 4.66 -17.25
N GLN A 26 7.71 3.90 -18.29
CA GLN A 26 6.46 3.13 -18.37
C GLN A 26 6.38 1.98 -17.34
N TYR A 27 7.50 1.61 -16.73
CA TYR A 27 7.57 0.57 -15.69
C TYR A 27 7.50 1.13 -14.27
N HIS A 28 7.68 2.46 -14.08
CA HIS A 28 7.78 3.06 -12.75
C HIS A 28 6.51 2.84 -11.92
N VAL A 29 5.33 3.16 -12.46
CA VAL A 29 4.06 3.05 -11.70
C VAL A 29 3.71 1.60 -11.41
N PRO A 30 3.74 0.66 -12.39
CA PRO A 30 3.49 -0.76 -12.09
C PRO A 30 4.46 -1.33 -11.05
N ALA A 31 5.77 -1.01 -11.14
CA ALA A 31 6.77 -1.43 -10.17
C ALA A 31 6.50 -0.88 -8.77
N GLY A 32 6.12 0.40 -8.68
CA GLY A 32 5.84 1.08 -7.42
C GLY A 32 4.53 0.69 -6.76
N CYS A 33 3.62 -0.01 -7.46
CA CYS A 33 2.35 -0.50 -6.93
C CYS A 33 2.41 -1.94 -6.39
N ARG A 34 3.60 -2.54 -6.28
CA ARG A 34 3.77 -3.89 -5.75
C ARG A 34 3.19 -3.99 -4.32
N GLY A 35 2.19 -4.87 -4.14
CA GLY A 35 1.50 -5.03 -2.86
C GLY A 35 0.47 -3.95 -2.47
N SER A 36 0.32 -2.89 -3.29
CA SER A 36 -0.51 -1.72 -2.95
C SER A 36 -1.77 -1.58 -3.83
N GLY A 37 -2.19 -2.64 -4.49
CA GLY A 37 -3.40 -2.68 -5.29
C GLY A 37 -3.17 -2.71 -6.80
N SER A 38 -4.26 -2.97 -7.53
CA SER A 38 -4.32 -3.01 -8.98
C SER A 38 -4.78 -1.65 -9.55
N PRO A 39 -4.65 -1.39 -10.87
CA PRO A 39 -5.22 -0.20 -11.49
C PRO A 39 -6.71 -0.01 -11.19
N ALA A 40 -7.50 -1.10 -11.20
CA ALA A 40 -8.93 -1.05 -10.90
C ALA A 40 -9.18 -0.66 -9.43
N ALA A 41 -8.37 -1.16 -8.49
CA ALA A 41 -8.46 -0.79 -7.08
C ALA A 41 -8.10 0.68 -6.86
N LEU A 42 -7.04 1.16 -7.51
CA LEU A 42 -6.63 2.56 -7.42
C LEU A 42 -7.66 3.50 -8.04
N GLU A 43 -8.22 3.16 -9.21
CA GLU A 43 -9.24 3.98 -9.85
C GLU A 43 -10.53 4.02 -8.99
N TRP A 44 -10.97 2.87 -8.44
CA TRP A 44 -12.09 2.83 -7.52
C TRP A 44 -11.86 3.74 -6.30
N LEU A 45 -10.67 3.67 -5.68
CA LEU A 45 -10.35 4.55 -4.55
C LEU A 45 -10.34 6.03 -4.97
N ILE A 46 -9.74 6.37 -6.11
CA ILE A 46 -9.69 7.74 -6.63
C ILE A 46 -11.10 8.31 -6.83
N GLU A 47 -12.01 7.50 -7.36
CA GLU A 47 -13.42 7.88 -7.57
C GLU A 47 -14.17 8.02 -6.25
N GLN A 48 -14.11 7.02 -5.36
CA GLN A 48 -14.85 7.03 -4.10
C GLN A 48 -14.30 8.03 -3.08
N LEU A 49 -13.00 8.31 -3.12
CA LEU A 49 -12.39 9.38 -2.34
C LEU A 49 -12.70 10.78 -2.91
N GLU A 50 -13.29 10.85 -4.11
CA GLU A 50 -13.56 12.08 -4.85
C GLU A 50 -12.31 12.96 -4.97
N LEU A 51 -11.17 12.34 -5.38
CA LEU A 51 -9.92 13.07 -5.53
C LEU A 51 -10.03 14.13 -6.63
N GLU A 52 -9.68 15.37 -6.29
CA GLU A 52 -9.69 16.52 -7.19
C GLU A 52 -8.28 17.07 -7.45
N GLN A 53 -8.17 17.85 -8.52
CA GLN A 53 -6.93 18.52 -8.86
C GLN A 53 -6.48 19.45 -7.71
N GLY A 54 -5.25 19.26 -7.28
CA GLY A 54 -4.63 20.09 -6.24
C GLY A 54 -4.85 19.60 -4.80
N ASP A 55 -5.66 18.56 -4.58
CA ASP A 55 -5.82 17.96 -3.25
C ASP A 55 -4.47 17.53 -2.67
N ARG A 56 -4.30 17.78 -1.38
CA ARG A 56 -3.18 17.25 -0.60
C ARG A 56 -3.51 15.82 -0.19
N LEU A 57 -2.84 14.87 -0.82
CA LEU A 57 -2.99 13.44 -0.55
C LEU A 57 -1.88 12.96 0.38
N LEU A 58 -2.24 12.42 1.53
CA LEU A 58 -1.31 11.64 2.37
C LEU A 58 -1.30 10.19 1.92
N ASP A 59 -0.14 9.67 1.55
CA ASP A 59 0.10 8.24 1.29
C ASP A 59 0.91 7.66 2.45
N SER A 60 0.22 6.98 3.39
CA SER A 60 0.82 6.43 4.61
C SER A 60 1.15 4.95 4.43
N GLY A 61 2.44 4.61 4.55
CA GLY A 61 3.01 3.34 4.13
C GLY A 61 3.14 3.27 2.61
N ALA A 62 3.69 4.34 2.03
CA ALA A 62 3.70 4.57 0.59
C ALA A 62 4.57 3.58 -0.20
N GLY A 63 5.44 2.82 0.48
CA GLY A 63 6.41 1.96 -0.18
C GLY A 63 7.23 2.75 -1.21
N VAL A 64 7.25 2.26 -2.44
CA VAL A 64 7.97 2.89 -3.55
C VAL A 64 7.19 4.08 -4.17
N GLY A 65 5.93 4.31 -3.77
CA GLY A 65 5.14 5.49 -4.17
C GLY A 65 4.34 5.35 -5.46
N GLY A 66 4.14 4.14 -5.97
CA GLY A 66 3.37 3.88 -7.19
C GLY A 66 1.92 4.36 -7.13
N PRO A 67 1.16 4.07 -6.06
CA PRO A 67 -0.21 4.56 -5.90
C PRO A 67 -0.32 6.08 -5.96
N ALA A 68 0.54 6.80 -5.24
CA ALA A 68 0.59 8.26 -5.28
C ALA A 68 0.86 8.79 -6.71
N ALA A 69 1.76 8.11 -7.44
CA ALA A 69 2.04 8.47 -8.84
C ALA A 69 0.85 8.18 -9.76
N TYR A 70 0.14 7.09 -9.53
CA TYR A 70 -1.09 6.77 -10.26
C TYR A 70 -2.15 7.86 -10.05
N ALA A 71 -2.42 8.25 -8.79
CA ALA A 71 -3.35 9.32 -8.46
C ALA A 71 -2.94 10.68 -9.05
N THR A 72 -1.65 11.00 -9.01
CA THR A 72 -1.13 12.25 -9.60
C THR A 72 -1.34 12.28 -11.11
N ASN A 73 -1.10 11.17 -11.80
CA ASN A 73 -1.33 11.06 -13.23
C ASN A 73 -2.81 11.17 -13.59
N SER A 74 -3.71 10.62 -12.74
CA SER A 74 -5.15 10.63 -13.00
C SER A 74 -5.83 11.95 -12.62
N ARG A 75 -5.45 12.58 -11.52
CA ARG A 75 -6.17 13.73 -10.91
C ARG A 75 -5.31 14.94 -10.57
N SER A 76 -3.99 14.90 -10.86
CA SER A 76 -3.05 16.00 -10.54
C SER A 76 -3.09 16.41 -9.06
N VAL A 77 -3.16 15.44 -8.15
CA VAL A 77 -3.06 15.65 -6.71
C VAL A 77 -1.64 16.04 -6.27
N ARG A 78 -1.50 16.52 -5.05
CA ARG A 78 -0.21 16.88 -4.42
C ARG A 78 0.11 15.86 -3.30
N PRO A 79 0.79 14.75 -3.62
CA PRO A 79 1.06 13.72 -2.64
C PRO A 79 2.19 14.11 -1.68
N VAL A 80 2.05 13.67 -0.43
CA VAL A 80 3.11 13.57 0.57
C VAL A 80 3.14 12.11 1.04
N LEU A 81 4.31 11.50 0.92
CA LEU A 81 4.52 10.10 1.25
C LEU A 81 5.10 9.97 2.65
N VAL A 82 4.61 9.00 3.41
CA VAL A 82 5.21 8.60 4.69
C VAL A 82 5.49 7.10 4.62
N GLU A 83 6.72 6.71 4.95
CA GLU A 83 7.17 5.33 4.83
C GLU A 83 8.25 5.06 5.90
N PRO A 84 8.12 4.00 6.73
CA PRO A 84 9.11 3.72 7.76
C PRO A 84 10.46 3.23 7.22
N GLU A 85 10.48 2.53 6.10
CA GLU A 85 11.69 1.90 5.56
C GLU A 85 12.48 2.90 4.71
N LEU A 86 13.75 3.09 5.07
CA LEU A 86 14.61 4.10 4.44
C LEU A 86 14.91 3.78 2.97
N GLY A 87 15.04 2.49 2.62
CA GLY A 87 15.23 2.04 1.24
C GLY A 87 14.04 2.37 0.36
N ALA A 88 12.81 2.13 0.84
CA ALA A 88 11.59 2.52 0.14
C ALA A 88 11.47 4.04 -0.01
N CYS A 89 11.81 4.82 1.03
CA CYS A 89 11.87 6.28 0.95
C CYS A 89 12.82 6.76 -0.17
N ARG A 90 14.02 6.17 -0.26
CA ARG A 90 14.99 6.50 -1.33
C ARG A 90 14.47 6.09 -2.70
N ALA A 91 13.84 4.92 -2.80
CA ALA A 91 13.22 4.41 -4.01
C ALA A 91 12.12 5.33 -4.53
N ALA A 92 11.19 5.74 -3.67
CA ALA A 92 10.10 6.66 -4.01
C ALA A 92 10.62 8.01 -4.51
N ARG A 93 11.61 8.59 -3.82
CA ARG A 93 12.24 9.85 -4.28
C ARG A 93 12.95 9.69 -5.62
N LYS A 94 13.61 8.56 -5.86
CA LYS A 94 14.31 8.28 -7.10
C LYS A 94 13.37 8.17 -8.29
N LEU A 95 12.25 7.44 -8.14
CA LEU A 95 11.32 7.19 -9.23
C LEU A 95 10.38 8.38 -9.51
N PHE A 96 9.88 9.03 -8.47
CA PHE A 96 8.78 9.99 -8.62
C PHE A 96 9.10 11.40 -8.12
N GLY A 97 10.12 11.58 -7.28
CA GLY A 97 10.54 12.90 -6.79
C GLY A 97 9.59 13.56 -5.79
N TYR A 98 8.61 12.83 -5.25
CA TYR A 98 7.66 13.38 -4.26
C TYR A 98 8.31 13.66 -2.91
N PRO A 99 7.73 14.55 -2.08
CA PRO A 99 8.08 14.69 -0.68
C PRO A 99 7.87 13.35 0.04
N VAL A 100 8.90 12.85 0.70
CA VAL A 100 8.87 11.59 1.47
C VAL A 100 9.41 11.86 2.86
N LEU A 101 8.67 11.44 3.87
CA LEU A 101 9.05 11.45 5.29
C LEU A 101 9.30 9.99 5.72
N CYS A 102 10.48 9.75 6.32
CA CYS A 102 10.78 8.45 6.92
C CYS A 102 10.19 8.44 8.34
N ALA A 103 9.02 7.82 8.52
CA ALA A 103 8.30 7.78 9.79
C ALA A 103 7.32 6.62 9.85
N ASP A 104 6.95 6.22 11.08
CA ASP A 104 5.91 5.23 11.35
C ASP A 104 4.53 5.83 11.08
N GLY A 105 3.66 5.06 10.39
CA GLY A 105 2.27 5.44 10.11
C GLY A 105 1.39 5.56 11.35
N ALA A 106 1.76 4.91 12.47
CA ALA A 106 1.08 5.03 13.75
C ALA A 106 1.56 6.22 14.61
N ALA A 107 2.56 6.99 14.12
CA ALA A 107 3.10 8.17 14.80
C ALA A 107 3.55 9.22 13.77
N LEU A 108 2.61 9.77 13.01
CA LEU A 108 2.88 10.68 11.90
C LEU A 108 3.42 12.04 12.38
N PRO A 109 4.58 12.51 11.90
CA PRO A 109 5.13 13.82 12.22
C PRO A 109 4.45 14.94 11.40
N LEU A 110 3.12 14.92 11.38
CA LEU A 110 2.28 15.80 10.57
C LEU A 110 1.26 16.51 11.47
N ALA A 111 0.88 17.72 11.10
CA ALA A 111 -0.13 18.48 11.84
C ALA A 111 -1.54 17.88 11.63
N ASP A 112 -2.41 18.12 12.61
CA ASP A 112 -3.82 17.78 12.52
C ASP A 112 -4.46 18.48 11.32
N GLU A 113 -5.42 17.79 10.70
CA GLU A 113 -6.24 18.34 9.61
C GLU A 113 -5.45 18.98 8.45
N SER A 114 -4.24 18.46 8.19
CA SER A 114 -3.33 19.06 7.20
C SER A 114 -3.46 18.46 5.79
N PHE A 115 -4.33 17.46 5.60
CA PHE A 115 -4.58 16.83 4.31
C PHE A 115 -6.07 16.84 3.96
N ASP A 116 -6.36 16.91 2.65
CA ASP A 116 -7.72 16.81 2.13
C ASP A 116 -8.20 15.35 2.16
N VAL A 117 -7.31 14.45 1.77
CA VAL A 117 -7.53 13.01 1.69
C VAL A 117 -6.28 12.27 2.15
N ALA A 118 -6.46 11.09 2.72
CA ALA A 118 -5.38 10.14 2.97
C ALA A 118 -5.72 8.76 2.44
N TRP A 119 -4.70 7.95 2.22
CA TRP A 119 -4.87 6.51 2.09
C TRP A 119 -3.73 5.72 2.73
N SER A 120 -3.97 4.43 2.95
CA SER A 120 -2.99 3.46 3.43
C SER A 120 -3.26 2.11 2.77
N LEU A 121 -2.39 1.69 1.87
CA LEU A 121 -2.67 0.60 0.93
C LEU A 121 -1.76 -0.60 1.17
N GLY A 122 -2.32 -1.70 1.73
CA GLY A 122 -1.58 -2.92 2.04
C GLY A 122 -0.78 -2.86 3.34
N VAL A 123 -0.91 -1.78 4.13
CA VAL A 123 -0.08 -1.52 5.31
C VAL A 123 -0.68 -2.10 6.60
N LEU A 124 -2.00 -2.13 6.72
CA LEU A 124 -2.67 -2.48 7.98
C LEU A 124 -2.27 -3.87 8.51
N CYS A 125 -1.92 -4.80 7.63
CA CYS A 125 -1.46 -6.12 8.01
C CYS A 125 0.04 -6.19 8.39
N THR A 126 0.82 -5.13 8.17
CA THR A 126 2.27 -5.10 8.43
C THR A 126 2.64 -4.41 9.74
N THR A 127 1.68 -3.75 10.39
CA THR A 127 1.88 -3.10 11.69
C THR A 127 1.12 -3.81 12.81
N PRO A 128 1.72 -3.97 14.01
CA PRO A 128 0.99 -4.43 15.19
C PRO A 128 0.06 -3.34 15.76
N ASP A 129 0.36 -2.05 15.51
CA ASP A 129 -0.44 -0.92 15.98
C ASP A 129 -1.42 -0.44 14.89
N GLN A 130 -2.35 -1.30 14.54
CA GLN A 130 -3.39 -1.04 13.54
C GLN A 130 -4.32 0.10 13.95
N LEU A 131 -4.64 0.20 15.23
CA LEU A 131 -5.49 1.26 15.77
C LEU A 131 -4.77 2.61 15.73
N GLY A 132 -3.50 2.66 16.09
CA GLY A 132 -2.66 3.86 15.98
C GLY A 132 -2.60 4.37 14.54
N LEU A 133 -2.37 3.48 13.56
CA LEU A 133 -2.37 3.84 12.15
C LEU A 133 -3.68 4.51 11.71
N LEU A 134 -4.83 3.90 12.00
CA LEU A 134 -6.13 4.48 11.63
C LEU A 134 -6.43 5.78 12.38
N THR A 135 -6.01 5.90 13.64
CA THR A 135 -6.17 7.11 14.45
C THR A 135 -5.34 8.27 13.87
N GLU A 136 -4.11 8.01 13.44
CA GLU A 136 -3.25 9.01 12.82
C GLU A 136 -3.76 9.46 11.44
N LEU A 137 -4.26 8.54 10.63
CA LEU A 137 -4.94 8.90 9.37
C LEU A 137 -6.14 9.82 9.64
N ARG A 138 -6.99 9.46 10.64
CA ARG A 138 -8.11 10.30 11.04
C ARG A 138 -7.66 11.68 11.53
N ARG A 139 -6.62 11.76 12.35
CA ARG A 139 -6.10 13.02 12.89
C ARG A 139 -5.60 13.96 11.81
N THR A 140 -4.89 13.42 10.83
CA THR A 140 -4.21 14.21 9.79
C THR A 140 -5.12 14.68 8.67
N VAL A 141 -6.26 14.01 8.46
CA VAL A 141 -7.25 14.37 7.45
C VAL A 141 -8.25 15.39 8.04
N ARG A 142 -8.50 16.48 7.31
CA ARG A 142 -9.44 17.52 7.70
C ARG A 142 -10.86 16.98 7.90
N SER A 143 -11.65 17.66 8.71
CA SER A 143 -13.07 17.38 8.86
C SER A 143 -13.77 17.37 7.50
N GLY A 144 -14.57 16.34 7.24
CA GLY A 144 -15.22 16.10 5.95
C GLY A 144 -14.37 15.47 4.86
N GLY A 145 -13.05 15.33 5.08
CA GLY A 145 -12.17 14.59 4.19
C GLY A 145 -12.42 13.07 4.27
N ARG A 146 -11.80 12.32 3.36
CA ARG A 146 -11.97 10.88 3.24
C ARG A 146 -10.65 10.15 3.42
N ILE A 147 -10.74 8.89 3.83
CA ILE A 147 -9.60 8.01 4.03
C ILE A 147 -9.84 6.72 3.26
N GLY A 148 -8.91 6.36 2.37
CA GLY A 148 -8.90 5.10 1.65
C GLY A 148 -8.03 4.06 2.35
N VAL A 149 -8.51 2.83 2.43
CA VAL A 149 -7.72 1.72 2.98
C VAL A 149 -7.82 0.52 2.04
N LEU A 150 -6.68 -0.08 1.71
CA LEU A 150 -6.61 -1.45 1.23
C LEU A 150 -6.09 -2.32 2.39
N ALA A 151 -6.92 -3.26 2.84
CA ALA A 151 -6.54 -4.22 3.88
C ALA A 151 -6.61 -5.65 3.35
N PHE A 152 -5.64 -6.48 3.73
CA PHE A 152 -5.75 -7.92 3.57
C PHE A 152 -6.38 -8.51 4.82
N VAL A 153 -7.43 -9.30 4.63
CA VAL A 153 -8.29 -9.82 5.69
C VAL A 153 -8.24 -11.33 5.71
N ALA A 154 -8.04 -11.92 6.88
CA ALA A 154 -7.98 -13.36 7.08
C ALA A 154 -9.34 -13.92 7.51
N HIS A 155 -9.87 -14.90 6.78
CA HIS A 155 -11.13 -15.55 7.10
C HIS A 155 -10.96 -16.71 8.11
N HIS A 156 -9.73 -17.22 8.25
CA HIS A 156 -9.41 -18.34 9.15
C HIS A 156 -8.18 -18.02 10.00
N GLU A 157 -8.18 -18.50 11.24
CA GLU A 157 -7.10 -18.25 12.20
C GLU A 157 -5.75 -18.84 11.76
N GLU A 158 -5.77 -19.89 10.96
CA GLU A 158 -4.58 -20.53 10.39
C GLU A 158 -3.83 -19.62 9.42
N ALA A 159 -4.54 -18.79 8.65
CA ALA A 159 -3.93 -17.82 7.76
C ALA A 159 -3.07 -16.80 8.50
N ARG A 160 -3.53 -16.40 9.70
CA ARG A 160 -2.84 -15.42 10.56
C ARG A 160 -1.50 -15.94 11.09
N LYS A 161 -1.27 -17.25 11.08
CA LYS A 161 -0.05 -17.89 11.60
C LYS A 161 0.97 -18.24 10.49
N ARG A 162 0.57 -18.18 9.23
CA ARG A 162 1.43 -18.63 8.10
C ARG A 162 2.52 -17.63 7.72
N LEU A 163 2.35 -16.36 8.09
CA LEU A 163 3.29 -15.29 7.74
C LEU A 163 3.73 -14.56 9.02
N GLU A 164 4.96 -14.78 9.43
CA GLU A 164 5.55 -14.14 10.59
C GLU A 164 5.68 -12.62 10.35
N GLY A 165 5.29 -11.84 11.37
CA GLY A 165 5.32 -10.37 11.29
C GLY A 165 4.09 -9.75 10.64
N ASN A 166 3.17 -10.53 10.07
CA ASN A 166 1.90 -10.03 9.55
C ASN A 166 0.76 -10.15 10.57
N HIS A 167 -0.09 -9.15 10.59
CA HIS A 167 -1.21 -8.98 11.51
C HIS A 167 -2.53 -8.83 10.74
N PHE A 168 -2.96 -9.90 10.05
CA PHE A 168 -4.19 -9.86 9.27
C PHE A 168 -5.42 -9.75 10.18
N PRO A 169 -6.23 -8.69 10.09
CA PRO A 169 -7.50 -8.63 10.80
C PRO A 169 -8.49 -9.66 10.23
N THR A 170 -9.50 -10.03 11.02
CA THR A 170 -10.72 -10.65 10.47
C THR A 170 -11.66 -9.56 9.95
N PRO A 171 -12.71 -9.87 9.13
CA PRO A 171 -13.70 -8.88 8.72
C PRO A 171 -14.31 -8.10 9.91
N ASP A 172 -14.75 -8.81 10.95
CA ASP A 172 -15.29 -8.20 12.16
C ASP A 172 -14.22 -7.42 12.94
N GLY A 173 -12.97 -7.90 12.92
CA GLY A 173 -11.83 -7.22 13.53
C GLY A 173 -11.54 -5.89 12.84
N LEU A 174 -11.55 -5.85 11.50
CA LEU A 174 -11.37 -4.64 10.72
C LEU A 174 -12.49 -3.63 10.99
N ALA A 175 -13.76 -4.07 11.00
CA ALA A 175 -14.89 -3.20 11.30
C ALA A 175 -14.80 -2.60 12.73
N ARG A 176 -14.35 -3.37 13.71
CA ARG A 176 -14.10 -2.88 15.08
C ARG A 176 -12.98 -1.86 15.12
N LEU A 177 -11.84 -2.13 14.50
CA LEU A 177 -10.70 -1.20 14.44
C LEU A 177 -11.12 0.16 13.85
N VAL A 178 -11.89 0.15 12.76
CA VAL A 178 -12.43 1.36 12.14
C VAL A 178 -13.28 2.15 13.12
N SER A 179 -14.21 1.46 13.84
CA SER A 179 -15.08 2.09 14.83
C SER A 179 -14.30 2.63 16.04
N GLU A 180 -13.34 1.88 16.57
CA GLU A 180 -12.48 2.28 17.69
C GLU A 180 -11.60 3.47 17.36
N ALA A 181 -11.15 3.59 16.09
CA ALA A 181 -10.44 4.78 15.59
C ALA A 181 -11.35 6.01 15.46
N GLY A 182 -12.66 5.91 15.74
CA GLY A 182 -13.62 7.00 15.56
C GLY A 182 -13.91 7.30 14.09
N LEU A 183 -13.82 6.28 13.25
CA LEU A 183 -14.12 6.35 11.82
C LEU A 183 -15.42 5.58 11.51
N ARG A 184 -16.06 5.94 10.39
CA ARG A 184 -17.22 5.25 9.85
C ARG A 184 -16.94 4.79 8.42
N VAL A 185 -17.35 3.57 8.09
CA VAL A 185 -17.30 3.06 6.74
C VAL A 185 -18.36 3.78 5.89
N GLN A 186 -17.93 4.39 4.80
CA GLN A 186 -18.80 4.93 3.77
C GLN A 186 -19.05 3.88 2.67
N ASP A 187 -17.98 3.26 2.19
CA ASP A 187 -18.02 2.25 1.14
C ASP A 187 -17.04 1.11 1.48
N TRP A 188 -17.38 -0.11 1.08
CA TRP A 188 -16.57 -1.31 1.27
C TRP A 188 -16.81 -2.28 0.11
N ILE A 189 -15.73 -2.72 -0.56
CA ILE A 189 -15.78 -3.68 -1.65
C ILE A 189 -14.60 -4.65 -1.58
N GLY A 190 -14.82 -5.90 -1.93
CA GLY A 190 -13.74 -6.87 -2.10
C GLY A 190 -12.99 -6.63 -3.42
N THR A 191 -11.67 -6.80 -3.40
CA THR A 191 -10.86 -6.64 -4.64
C THR A 191 -11.22 -7.65 -5.72
N SER A 192 -11.81 -8.79 -5.35
CA SER A 192 -12.32 -9.80 -6.30
C SER A 192 -13.55 -9.36 -7.10
N GLU A 193 -14.24 -8.30 -6.67
CA GLU A 193 -15.39 -7.72 -7.35
C GLU A 193 -14.99 -6.70 -8.42
N LEU A 194 -13.73 -6.30 -8.43
CA LEU A 194 -13.20 -5.33 -9.37
C LEU A 194 -12.91 -5.93 -10.74
N PRO A 195 -12.85 -5.10 -11.80
CA PRO A 195 -12.40 -5.54 -13.11
C PRO A 195 -11.03 -6.20 -13.09
N ALA A 196 -10.81 -7.14 -14.03
CA ALA A 196 -9.52 -7.80 -14.19
C ALA A 196 -8.39 -6.80 -14.46
N ILE A 197 -7.20 -7.14 -13.99
CA ILE A 197 -6.00 -6.33 -14.21
C ILE A 197 -5.70 -6.30 -15.71
N PRO A 198 -5.47 -5.13 -16.32
CA PRO A 198 -5.13 -5.02 -17.74
C PRO A 198 -3.85 -5.81 -18.09
N GLU A 199 -3.87 -6.55 -19.20
CA GLU A 199 -2.71 -7.36 -19.65
C GLU A 199 -1.43 -6.54 -19.79
N ASP A 200 -1.53 -5.29 -20.26
CA ASP A 200 -0.37 -4.41 -20.39
C ASP A 200 0.26 -4.06 -19.03
N TRP A 201 -0.56 -3.88 -18.00
CA TRP A 201 -0.07 -3.67 -16.64
C TRP A 201 0.63 -4.92 -16.11
N THR A 202 -0.01 -6.07 -16.22
CA THR A 202 0.57 -7.36 -15.80
C THR A 202 1.90 -7.60 -16.50
N ARG A 203 1.97 -7.43 -17.82
CA ARG A 203 3.21 -7.60 -18.59
C ARG A 203 4.34 -6.69 -18.11
N ARG A 204 4.03 -5.43 -17.73
CA ARG A 204 5.03 -4.50 -17.19
C ARG A 204 5.49 -4.88 -15.79
N ALA A 205 4.57 -5.27 -14.92
CA ALA A 205 4.89 -5.75 -13.58
C ALA A 205 5.78 -7.02 -13.65
N ASP A 206 5.40 -7.99 -14.48
CA ASP A 206 6.15 -9.23 -14.69
C ASP A 206 7.56 -8.97 -15.26
N ALA A 207 7.71 -7.98 -16.14
CA ALA A 207 9.02 -7.60 -16.67
C ALA A 207 9.95 -7.07 -15.59
N VAL A 208 9.43 -6.30 -14.63
CA VAL A 208 10.20 -5.81 -13.47
C VAL A 208 10.55 -6.97 -12.55
N GLU A 209 9.59 -7.83 -12.23
CA GLU A 209 9.80 -9.00 -11.36
C GLU A 209 10.85 -9.96 -11.96
N LYS A 210 10.73 -10.24 -13.27
CA LYS A 210 11.73 -11.03 -13.98
C LYS A 210 13.12 -10.41 -13.92
N ALA A 211 13.24 -9.11 -14.14
CA ALA A 211 14.54 -8.42 -14.11
C ALA A 211 15.14 -8.38 -12.70
N LEU A 212 14.30 -8.29 -11.66
CA LEU A 212 14.72 -8.46 -10.26
C LEU A 212 15.26 -9.86 -10.00
N GLY A 213 14.53 -10.91 -10.42
CA GLY A 213 14.95 -12.30 -10.31
C GLY A 213 16.25 -12.58 -11.06
N ASP A 214 16.41 -12.08 -12.30
CA ASP A 214 17.63 -12.24 -13.09
C ASP A 214 18.86 -11.59 -12.42
N ARG A 215 18.68 -10.44 -11.74
CA ARG A 215 19.78 -9.70 -11.08
C ARG A 215 20.08 -10.21 -9.67
N TYR A 216 19.08 -10.48 -8.88
CA TYR A 216 19.18 -10.66 -7.43
C TYR A 216 18.73 -12.05 -6.94
N GLY A 217 18.21 -12.91 -7.80
CA GLY A 217 17.69 -14.25 -7.47
C GLY A 217 18.70 -15.15 -6.76
N HIS A 218 20.00 -14.87 -6.91
CA HIS A 218 21.07 -15.59 -6.21
C HIS A 218 21.23 -15.16 -4.74
N THR A 219 20.65 -14.00 -4.32
CA THR A 219 20.76 -13.45 -2.96
C THR A 219 19.79 -14.11 -1.99
N GLN A 220 20.16 -14.13 -0.70
CA GLN A 220 19.27 -14.60 0.36
C GLN A 220 18.08 -13.65 0.54
N THR A 221 18.32 -12.34 0.51
CA THR A 221 17.31 -11.30 0.64
C THR A 221 16.19 -11.47 -0.40
N TRP A 222 16.53 -11.65 -1.67
CA TRP A 222 15.54 -11.90 -2.72
C TRP A 222 14.69 -13.15 -2.42
N ARG A 223 15.35 -14.28 -2.07
CA ARG A 223 14.62 -15.54 -1.79
C ARG A 223 13.69 -15.44 -0.59
N ILE A 224 14.01 -14.60 0.40
CA ILE A 224 13.13 -14.35 1.54
C ILE A 224 11.91 -13.56 1.08
N ALA A 225 12.12 -12.44 0.38
CA ALA A 225 11.05 -11.57 -0.13
C ALA A 225 10.14 -12.31 -1.13
N GLU A 226 10.72 -13.05 -2.09
CA GLU A 226 9.99 -13.85 -3.07
C GLU A 226 9.09 -14.90 -2.40
N ARG A 227 9.60 -15.58 -1.37
CA ARG A 227 8.84 -16.57 -0.61
C ARG A 227 7.65 -15.95 0.11
N GLN A 228 7.83 -14.78 0.73
CA GLN A 228 6.75 -14.06 1.39
C GLN A 228 5.68 -13.62 0.38
N SER A 229 6.10 -13.02 -0.73
CA SER A 229 5.21 -12.58 -1.79
C SER A 229 4.42 -13.75 -2.41
N SER A 230 5.09 -14.88 -2.68
CA SER A 230 4.45 -16.11 -3.19
C SER A 230 3.42 -16.67 -2.20
N THR A 231 3.75 -16.70 -0.90
CA THR A 231 2.82 -17.19 0.13
C THR A 231 1.59 -16.28 0.23
N ILE A 232 1.74 -14.96 0.17
CA ILE A 232 0.59 -14.02 0.14
C ILE A 232 -0.25 -14.27 -1.12
N GLY A 233 0.40 -14.44 -2.28
CA GLY A 233 -0.28 -14.75 -3.55
C GLY A 233 -1.10 -16.05 -3.50
N GLU A 234 -0.55 -17.11 -2.91
CA GLU A 234 -1.27 -18.39 -2.70
C GLU A 234 -2.50 -18.20 -1.80
N LEU A 235 -2.35 -17.50 -0.66
CA LEU A 235 -3.43 -17.24 0.29
C LEU A 235 -4.55 -16.39 -0.30
N LEU A 236 -4.21 -15.44 -1.19
CA LEU A 236 -5.19 -14.66 -1.94
C LEU A 236 -5.86 -15.51 -3.03
N GLY A 237 -5.09 -16.37 -3.70
CA GLY A 237 -5.58 -17.25 -4.78
C GLY A 237 -6.55 -18.32 -4.31
N ASP A 238 -6.36 -18.86 -3.10
CA ASP A 238 -7.23 -19.88 -2.49
C ASP A 238 -8.37 -19.28 -1.63
N GLY A 239 -8.44 -17.94 -1.51
CA GLY A 239 -9.47 -17.24 -0.74
C GLY A 239 -9.27 -17.27 0.78
N THR A 240 -8.13 -17.75 1.27
CA THR A 240 -7.77 -17.72 2.70
C THR A 240 -7.55 -16.31 3.20
N LEU A 241 -6.99 -15.45 2.33
CA LEU A 241 -6.98 -13.99 2.46
C LEU A 241 -7.86 -13.37 1.38
N THR A 242 -8.47 -12.24 1.70
CA THR A 242 -9.12 -11.36 0.72
C THR A 242 -8.54 -9.95 0.82
N GLY A 243 -8.49 -9.26 -0.32
CA GLY A 243 -8.21 -7.84 -0.34
C GLY A 243 -9.51 -7.06 -0.21
N GLU A 244 -9.55 -6.12 0.72
CA GLU A 244 -10.71 -5.29 1.02
C GLU A 244 -10.37 -3.81 0.84
N LEU A 245 -11.17 -3.11 0.06
CA LEU A 245 -11.09 -1.67 -0.12
C LEU A 245 -12.17 -0.97 0.70
N LEU A 246 -11.77 0.00 1.50
CA LEU A 246 -12.66 0.78 2.34
C LEU A 246 -12.50 2.27 2.05
N VAL A 247 -13.60 2.99 2.04
CA VAL A 247 -13.64 4.45 2.16
C VAL A 247 -14.22 4.80 3.51
N LEU A 248 -13.46 5.57 4.27
CA LEU A 248 -13.75 5.91 5.65
C LEU A 248 -13.91 7.43 5.79
N ARG A 249 -14.75 7.84 6.76
CA ARG A 249 -14.92 9.25 7.17
C ARG A 249 -14.85 9.37 8.69
N HIS A 250 -14.65 10.59 9.17
CA HIS A 250 -14.81 10.92 10.59
C HIS A 250 -16.20 10.46 11.07
N GLY A 251 -16.22 9.75 12.22
CA GLY A 251 -17.43 9.25 12.90
C GLY A 251 -18.20 10.35 13.61
#